data_6152e9f7745599cd061b766dc2ab25f8
#
_entry.id   6152e9f7745599cd061b766dc2ab25f8
#
_cell.length_a   1.000
_cell.length_b   1.000
_cell.length_c   1.000
_cell.angle_alpha   90.00
_cell.angle_beta   90.00
_cell.angle_gamma   90.00
#
_symmetry.space_group_name_H-M   'P 1'
#
loop_
_entity.id
_entity.type
_entity.pdbx_description
1 polymer ?
#
loop_
_entity_poly.entity_id
_entity_poly.type
_entity_poly.pdbx_seq_one_letter_code
_entity_poly.pdbx_strand_id
1 'polypeptide(L)'
;GLTERYDCVSWINFLNENGFGKNPIYLTGVSMGAATVMMAAGLELPANVHGVLADCGYTSPHAIWEHVLKKNLHLSYGNLRKKTIDDMFKKNNQVDTITDSCTDAMKSCKTPVIFIHGTDDHMVPVEMTYENYQACAAPKRLLIVPGAEHGMSYFVDKAGYEAALMQFWADYDKITT
;
A
#
# COMPACT_ATOMS: atom_id res chain seq x y z
N GLY A 1 7.76 4.26 2.30
CA GLY A 1 6.82 3.59 3.20
C GLY A 1 7.45 3.01 4.45
N LEU A 2 8.78 2.85 4.51
CA LEU A 2 9.42 2.14 5.63
C LEU A 2 9.32 2.91 6.96
N THR A 3 9.63 4.18 6.97
CA THR A 3 9.53 5.06 8.15
C THR A 3 8.20 5.80 8.18
N GLU A 4 7.67 6.18 7.04
CA GLU A 4 6.44 6.93 6.85
C GLU A 4 5.20 6.19 7.40
N ARG A 5 5.25 4.86 7.52
CA ARG A 5 4.18 4.09 8.19
C ARG A 5 3.97 4.53 9.64
N TYR A 6 5.02 4.93 10.34
CA TYR A 6 4.92 5.43 11.72
C TYR A 6 4.38 6.86 11.77
N ASP A 7 4.71 7.69 10.77
CA ASP A 7 4.11 9.01 10.62
C ASP A 7 2.60 8.90 10.36
N CYS A 8 2.20 7.91 9.55
CA CYS A 8 0.78 7.61 9.31
C CYS A 8 0.05 7.30 10.64
N VAL A 9 0.63 6.45 11.49
CA VAL A 9 0.06 6.13 12.81
C VAL A 9 0.04 7.37 13.71
N SER A 10 1.09 8.20 13.67
CA SER A 10 1.15 9.44 14.44
C SER A 10 0.04 10.43 14.05
N TRP A 11 -0.27 10.54 12.74
CA TRP A 11 -1.38 11.34 12.25
C TRP A 11 -2.75 10.80 12.71
N ILE A 12 -2.95 9.47 12.69
CA ILE A 12 -4.17 8.85 13.22
C ILE A 12 -4.37 9.21 14.70
N ASN A 13 -3.33 9.06 15.50
CA ASN A 13 -3.37 9.40 16.92
C ASN A 13 -3.65 10.89 17.14
N PHE A 14 -2.99 11.76 16.39
CA PHE A 14 -3.24 13.21 16.43
C PHE A 14 -4.70 13.54 16.12
N LEU A 15 -5.30 12.95 15.09
CA LEU A 15 -6.71 13.16 14.77
C LEU A 15 -7.62 12.70 15.91
N ASN A 16 -7.35 11.54 16.50
CA ASN A 16 -8.13 11.01 17.62
C ASN A 16 -8.07 11.92 18.86
N GLU A 17 -6.90 12.46 19.18
CA GLU A 17 -6.69 13.37 20.29
C GLU A 17 -7.30 14.76 20.07
N ASN A 18 -7.50 15.17 18.80
CA ASN A 18 -8.03 16.48 18.42
C ASN A 18 -9.50 16.47 17.99
N GLY A 19 -10.29 15.53 18.51
CA GLY A 19 -11.75 15.54 18.40
C GLY A 19 -12.34 14.68 17.28
N PHE A 20 -11.50 13.97 16.50
CA PHE A 20 -11.96 13.09 15.42
C PHE A 20 -12.04 11.61 15.83
N GLY A 21 -11.80 11.26 17.10
CA GLY A 21 -11.74 9.88 17.57
C GLY A 21 -13.02 9.07 17.45
N LYS A 22 -14.17 9.72 17.19
CA LYS A 22 -15.45 9.07 16.91
C LYS A 22 -15.73 8.93 15.41
N ASN A 23 -14.91 9.51 14.55
CA ASN A 23 -15.10 9.48 13.11
C ASN A 23 -14.35 8.29 12.49
N PRO A 24 -14.92 7.64 11.47
CA PRO A 24 -14.18 6.64 10.72
C PRO A 24 -13.00 7.27 9.99
N ILE A 25 -11.86 6.61 10.04
CA ILE A 25 -10.64 6.99 9.32
C ILE A 25 -10.37 5.97 8.24
N TYR A 26 -10.08 6.44 7.03
CA TYR A 26 -9.63 5.64 5.91
C TYR A 26 -8.23 6.06 5.50
N LEU A 27 -7.33 5.08 5.40
CA LEU A 27 -5.97 5.31 4.93
C LEU A 27 -5.96 5.14 3.42
N THR A 28 -5.52 6.14 2.69
CA THR A 28 -5.42 6.07 1.23
C THR A 28 -4.03 6.41 0.74
N GLY A 29 -3.57 5.72 -0.27
CA GLY A 29 -2.28 5.97 -0.87
C GLY A 29 -2.16 5.44 -2.30
N VAL A 30 -1.34 6.13 -3.09
CA VAL A 30 -0.99 5.77 -4.47
C VAL A 30 0.50 5.45 -4.53
N SER A 31 0.90 4.40 -5.22
CA SER A 31 2.30 4.02 -5.43
C SER A 31 3.06 3.83 -4.10
N MET A 32 4.07 4.65 -3.81
CA MET A 32 4.78 4.64 -2.52
C MET A 32 3.82 4.93 -1.34
N GLY A 33 2.80 5.78 -1.55
CA GLY A 33 1.76 6.02 -0.56
C GLY A 33 0.93 4.77 -0.28
N ALA A 34 0.61 3.97 -1.30
CA ALA A 34 -0.06 2.68 -1.15
C ALA A 34 0.79 1.70 -0.33
N ALA A 35 2.08 1.62 -0.62
CA ALA A 35 3.02 0.82 0.19
C ALA A 35 3.06 1.31 1.65
N THR A 36 3.04 2.62 1.87
CA THR A 36 3.02 3.22 3.21
C THR A 36 1.77 2.82 4.00
N VAL A 37 0.58 2.97 3.42
CA VAL A 37 -0.66 2.62 4.12
C VAL A 37 -0.83 1.11 4.32
N MET A 38 -0.33 0.28 3.40
CA MET A 38 -0.28 -1.17 3.59
C MET A 38 0.66 -1.56 4.74
N MET A 39 1.85 -0.96 4.81
CA MET A 39 2.78 -1.21 5.91
C MET A 39 2.24 -0.70 7.26
N ALA A 40 1.54 0.44 7.27
CA ALA A 40 0.87 0.95 8.46
C ALA A 40 -0.26 0.01 8.93
N ALA A 41 -1.01 -0.58 7.99
CA ALA A 41 -2.09 -1.53 8.28
C ALA A 41 -1.59 -2.87 8.86
N GLY A 42 -0.31 -3.17 8.73
CA GLY A 42 0.34 -4.30 9.41
C GLY A 42 0.67 -4.03 10.88
N LEU A 43 0.55 -2.77 11.32
CA LEU A 43 0.73 -2.37 12.72
C LEU A 43 -0.61 -2.43 13.47
N GLU A 44 -0.55 -2.23 14.77
CA GLU A 44 -1.77 -2.10 15.57
C GLU A 44 -2.37 -0.71 15.35
N LEU A 45 -3.57 -0.65 14.75
CA LEU A 45 -4.29 0.58 14.45
C LEU A 45 -5.48 0.76 15.39
N PRO A 46 -5.86 2.02 15.71
CA PRO A 46 -7.07 2.32 16.45
C PRO A 46 -8.33 1.77 15.75
N ALA A 47 -9.34 1.40 16.55
CA ALA A 47 -10.55 0.73 16.06
C ALA A 47 -11.38 1.57 15.08
N ASN A 48 -11.22 2.89 15.08
CA ASN A 48 -11.87 3.79 14.14
C ASN A 48 -11.16 3.90 12.77
N VAL A 49 -10.09 3.15 12.54
CA VAL A 49 -9.54 2.96 11.19
C VAL A 49 -10.32 1.85 10.50
N HIS A 50 -11.25 2.23 9.62
CA HIS A 50 -12.24 1.34 9.03
C HIS A 50 -11.79 0.69 7.72
N GLY A 51 -10.79 1.25 7.04
CA GLY A 51 -10.33 0.68 5.78
C GLY A 51 -9.06 1.30 5.23
N VAL A 52 -8.46 0.58 4.30
CA VAL A 52 -7.24 0.97 3.57
C VAL A 52 -7.51 0.90 2.08
N LEU A 53 -7.14 1.95 1.35
CA LEU A 53 -7.22 2.04 -0.11
C LEU A 53 -5.79 2.10 -0.66
N ALA A 54 -5.33 1.03 -1.29
CA ALA A 54 -3.98 0.89 -1.81
C ALA A 54 -4.01 0.82 -3.34
N ASP A 55 -3.67 1.93 -4.01
CA ASP A 55 -3.64 2.03 -5.47
C ASP A 55 -2.19 1.93 -5.98
N CYS A 56 -1.93 1.00 -6.90
CA CYS A 56 -0.66 0.67 -7.55
C CYS A 56 0.55 0.52 -6.59
N GLY A 57 0.33 -0.14 -5.44
CA GLY A 57 1.38 -0.37 -4.45
C GLY A 57 2.29 -1.56 -4.79
N TYR A 58 3.57 -1.44 -4.46
CA TYR A 58 4.56 -2.50 -4.64
C TYR A 58 4.62 -3.46 -3.45
N THR A 59 5.29 -4.63 -3.63
CA THR A 59 5.41 -5.66 -2.58
C THR A 59 6.50 -5.35 -1.55
N SER A 60 7.63 -4.80 -2.00
CA SER A 60 8.74 -4.40 -1.12
C SER A 60 9.65 -3.38 -1.81
N PRO A 61 10.44 -2.62 -1.04
CA PRO A 61 11.45 -1.73 -1.61
C PRO A 61 12.44 -2.45 -2.54
N HIS A 62 12.86 -3.66 -2.19
CA HIS A 62 13.75 -4.44 -3.04
C HIS A 62 13.10 -4.88 -4.35
N ALA A 63 11.86 -5.33 -4.30
CA ALA A 63 11.15 -5.80 -5.49
C ALA A 63 10.95 -4.66 -6.50
N ILE A 64 10.56 -3.47 -6.03
CA ILE A 64 10.39 -2.32 -6.94
C ILE A 64 11.75 -1.83 -7.48
N TRP A 65 12.81 -1.77 -6.68
CA TRP A 65 14.14 -1.40 -7.17
C TRP A 65 14.69 -2.41 -8.16
N GLU A 66 14.48 -3.71 -7.91
CA GLU A 66 14.87 -4.77 -8.86
C GLU A 66 14.14 -4.59 -10.20
N HIS A 67 12.84 -4.33 -10.17
CA HIS A 67 12.04 -4.11 -11.37
C HIS A 67 12.55 -2.88 -12.14
N VAL A 68 12.69 -1.73 -11.48
CA VAL A 68 13.15 -0.48 -12.09
C VAL A 68 14.55 -0.62 -12.69
N LEU A 69 15.48 -1.24 -11.98
CA LEU A 69 16.84 -1.45 -12.50
C LEU A 69 16.87 -2.39 -13.71
N LYS A 70 16.14 -3.49 -13.65
CA LYS A 70 16.12 -4.47 -14.75
C LYS A 70 15.34 -3.96 -15.96
N LYS A 71 14.15 -3.46 -15.78
CA LYS A 71 13.23 -3.11 -16.87
C LYS A 71 13.47 -1.70 -17.42
N ASN A 72 13.66 -0.71 -16.56
CA ASN A 72 13.73 0.69 -16.99
C ASN A 72 15.16 1.14 -17.27
N LEU A 73 16.15 0.64 -16.53
CA LEU A 73 17.55 1.01 -16.68
C LEU A 73 18.40 -0.07 -17.34
N HIS A 74 17.83 -1.23 -17.66
CA HIS A 74 18.53 -2.38 -18.25
C HIS A 74 19.78 -2.80 -17.46
N LEU A 75 19.76 -2.62 -16.15
CA LEU A 75 20.85 -2.94 -15.25
C LEU A 75 20.52 -4.19 -14.42
N SER A 76 21.52 -5.06 -14.23
CA SER A 76 21.36 -6.23 -13.35
C SER A 76 21.22 -5.82 -11.88
N TYR A 77 20.31 -6.46 -11.16
CA TYR A 77 20.14 -6.30 -9.70
C TYR A 77 20.87 -7.42 -8.97
N GLY A 78 22.21 -7.37 -9.04
CA GLY A 78 23.08 -8.37 -8.39
C GLY A 78 23.31 -8.05 -6.91
N ASN A 79 23.91 -9.01 -6.18
CA ASN A 79 24.14 -8.95 -4.73
C ASN A 79 24.86 -7.67 -4.27
N LEU A 80 25.79 -7.15 -5.08
CA LEU A 80 26.53 -5.93 -4.74
C LEU A 80 25.59 -4.71 -4.70
N ARG A 81 24.73 -4.54 -5.71
CA ARG A 81 23.78 -3.43 -5.75
C ARG A 81 22.71 -3.55 -4.68
N LYS A 82 22.23 -4.77 -4.45
CA LYS A 82 21.30 -5.06 -3.35
C LYS A 82 21.89 -4.61 -2.02
N LYS A 83 23.12 -5.04 -1.72
CA LYS A 83 23.82 -4.62 -0.50
C LYS A 83 24.04 -3.10 -0.43
N THR A 84 24.39 -2.45 -1.54
CA THR A 84 24.58 -0.99 -1.56
C THR A 84 23.28 -0.26 -1.20
N ILE A 85 22.15 -0.71 -1.75
CA ILE A 85 20.83 -0.14 -1.44
C ILE A 85 20.48 -0.37 0.04
N ASP A 86 20.69 -1.58 0.56
CA ASP A 86 20.49 -1.88 1.98
C ASP A 86 21.34 -0.99 2.89
N ASP A 87 22.63 -0.86 2.58
CA ASP A 87 23.55 -0.01 3.35
C ASP A 87 23.13 1.46 3.33
N MET A 88 22.62 1.96 2.18
CA MET A 88 22.09 3.32 2.06
C MET A 88 20.84 3.52 2.93
N PHE A 89 19.91 2.58 2.91
CA PHE A 89 18.70 2.65 3.74
C PHE A 89 19.02 2.54 5.22
N LYS A 90 19.89 1.63 5.62
CA LYS A 90 20.34 1.50 7.01
C LYS A 90 21.04 2.76 7.51
N LYS A 91 21.90 3.36 6.68
CA LYS A 91 22.64 4.57 7.05
C LYS A 91 21.72 5.80 7.19
N ASN A 92 20.77 5.95 6.28
CA ASN A 92 19.95 7.16 6.21
C ASN A 92 18.67 7.08 7.08
N ASN A 93 18.06 5.90 7.19
CA ASN A 93 16.74 5.74 7.80
C ASN A 93 16.73 4.79 9.00
N GLN A 94 17.86 4.16 9.34
CA GLN A 94 17.95 3.14 10.41
C GLN A 94 16.96 1.98 10.25
N VAL A 95 16.56 1.66 9.02
CA VAL A 95 15.54 0.66 8.69
C VAL A 95 16.16 -0.48 7.91
N ASP A 96 15.72 -1.69 8.20
CA ASP A 96 16.11 -2.89 7.44
C ASP A 96 15.13 -3.12 6.29
N THR A 97 15.59 -2.92 5.05
CA THR A 97 14.78 -3.10 3.85
C THR A 97 14.53 -4.57 3.50
N ILE A 98 15.25 -5.50 4.14
CA ILE A 98 15.13 -6.93 3.88
C ILE A 98 13.93 -7.52 4.62
N THR A 99 13.69 -7.05 5.85
CA THR A 99 12.66 -7.60 6.75
C THR A 99 11.31 -6.89 6.62
N ASP A 100 11.28 -5.70 6.00
CA ASP A 100 10.07 -4.88 5.91
C ASP A 100 9.49 -4.92 4.49
N SER A 101 8.39 -5.63 4.32
CA SER A 101 7.65 -5.71 3.06
C SER A 101 6.16 -5.44 3.25
N CYS A 102 5.49 -4.97 2.19
CA CYS A 102 4.04 -4.83 2.20
C CYS A 102 3.37 -6.20 2.31
N THR A 103 3.90 -7.22 1.65
CA THR A 103 3.36 -8.58 1.73
C THR A 103 3.42 -9.14 3.15
N ASP A 104 4.48 -8.87 3.91
CA ASP A 104 4.55 -9.33 5.32
C ASP A 104 3.60 -8.51 6.22
N ALA A 105 3.50 -7.20 6.01
CA ALA A 105 2.52 -6.37 6.71
C ALA A 105 1.08 -6.83 6.43
N MET A 106 0.78 -7.23 5.18
CA MET A 106 -0.55 -7.74 4.83
C MET A 106 -0.91 -9.06 5.51
N LYS A 107 0.06 -9.92 5.83
CA LYS A 107 -0.19 -11.17 6.59
C LYS A 107 -0.71 -10.92 8.01
N SER A 108 -0.35 -9.80 8.62
CA SER A 108 -0.79 -9.39 9.95
C SER A 108 -1.92 -8.37 9.95
N CYS A 109 -2.32 -7.86 8.78
CA CYS A 109 -3.36 -6.87 8.63
C CYS A 109 -4.72 -7.39 9.11
N LYS A 110 -5.43 -6.57 9.88
CA LYS A 110 -6.79 -6.84 10.38
C LYS A 110 -7.83 -5.88 9.80
N THR A 111 -7.39 -4.75 9.29
CA THR A 111 -8.24 -3.70 8.72
C THR A 111 -8.60 -4.05 7.28
N PRO A 112 -9.87 -3.91 6.84
CA PRO A 112 -10.27 -4.16 5.47
C PRO A 112 -9.43 -3.38 4.45
N VAL A 113 -9.08 -4.01 3.33
CA VAL A 113 -8.24 -3.39 2.29
C VAL A 113 -8.91 -3.51 0.93
N ILE A 114 -8.97 -2.41 0.18
CA ILE A 114 -9.19 -2.45 -1.27
C ILE A 114 -7.87 -2.20 -1.99
N PHE A 115 -7.49 -3.16 -2.83
CA PHE A 115 -6.34 -3.07 -3.72
C PHE A 115 -6.81 -2.63 -5.10
N ILE A 116 -6.14 -1.64 -5.68
CA ILE A 116 -6.47 -1.09 -7.00
C ILE A 116 -5.22 -1.07 -7.84
N HIS A 117 -5.32 -1.39 -9.16
CA HIS A 117 -4.17 -1.32 -10.06
C HIS A 117 -4.60 -1.30 -11.53
N GLY A 118 -3.82 -0.61 -12.35
CA GLY A 118 -3.96 -0.62 -13.79
C GLY A 118 -3.17 -1.76 -14.45
N THR A 119 -3.70 -2.36 -15.53
CA THR A 119 -3.00 -3.46 -16.22
C THR A 119 -1.75 -3.01 -16.97
N ASP A 120 -1.70 -1.74 -17.39
CA ASP A 120 -0.63 -1.20 -18.24
C ASP A 120 0.40 -0.40 -17.43
N ASP A 121 0.44 -0.63 -16.11
CA ASP A 121 1.43 -0.03 -15.25
C ASP A 121 2.82 -0.63 -15.49
N HIS A 122 3.68 0.14 -16.14
CA HIS A 122 5.06 -0.25 -16.45
C HIS A 122 6.06 0.14 -15.37
N MET A 123 5.64 0.93 -14.36
CA MET A 123 6.49 1.35 -13.24
C MET A 123 6.40 0.35 -12.08
N VAL A 124 5.18 0.00 -11.69
CA VAL A 124 4.90 -1.02 -10.67
C VAL A 124 4.07 -2.13 -11.33
N PRO A 125 4.61 -3.33 -11.52
CA PRO A 125 3.86 -4.42 -12.14
C PRO A 125 2.59 -4.77 -11.37
N VAL A 126 1.49 -4.99 -12.08
CA VAL A 126 0.19 -5.38 -11.49
C VAL A 126 0.29 -6.66 -10.67
N GLU A 127 1.24 -7.54 -10.99
CA GLU A 127 1.54 -8.77 -10.27
C GLU A 127 1.87 -8.49 -8.79
N MET A 128 2.52 -7.36 -8.48
CA MET A 128 2.82 -6.99 -7.10
C MET A 128 1.54 -6.73 -6.30
N THR A 129 0.50 -6.19 -6.92
CA THR A 129 -0.81 -6.05 -6.27
C THR A 129 -1.47 -7.40 -6.04
N TYR A 130 -1.37 -8.34 -6.98
CA TYR A 130 -1.89 -9.70 -6.76
C TYR A 130 -1.18 -10.40 -5.60
N GLU A 131 0.13 -10.26 -5.48
CA GLU A 131 0.90 -10.81 -4.36
C GLU A 131 0.46 -10.20 -3.01
N ASN A 132 0.32 -8.87 -2.92
CA ASN A 132 -0.17 -8.19 -1.73
C ASN A 132 -1.61 -8.61 -1.39
N TYR A 133 -2.48 -8.69 -2.39
CA TYR A 133 -3.85 -9.18 -2.23
C TYR A 133 -3.88 -10.60 -1.69
N GLN A 134 -3.10 -11.52 -2.25
CA GLN A 134 -3.03 -12.90 -1.78
C GLN A 134 -2.51 -13.00 -0.35
N ALA A 135 -1.50 -12.20 0.01
CA ALA A 135 -0.91 -12.18 1.34
C ALA A 135 -1.84 -11.60 2.42
N CYS A 136 -2.76 -10.71 2.04
CA CYS A 136 -3.62 -10.00 2.99
C CYS A 136 -4.56 -10.95 3.74
N ALA A 137 -4.45 -10.96 5.08
CA ALA A 137 -5.28 -11.76 5.98
C ALA A 137 -6.64 -11.12 6.29
N ALA A 138 -6.77 -9.80 6.12
CA ALA A 138 -7.99 -9.05 6.38
C ALA A 138 -9.06 -9.27 5.29
N PRO A 139 -10.32 -8.88 5.53
CA PRO A 139 -11.32 -8.73 4.47
C PRO A 139 -10.78 -7.83 3.37
N LYS A 140 -10.99 -8.22 2.12
CA LYS A 140 -10.31 -7.55 1.01
C LYS A 140 -11.14 -7.53 -0.27
N ARG A 141 -10.89 -6.48 -1.08
CA ARG A 141 -11.43 -6.34 -2.44
C ARG A 141 -10.30 -6.03 -3.42
N LEU A 142 -10.55 -6.30 -4.67
CA LEU A 142 -9.60 -6.06 -5.77
C LEU A 142 -10.32 -5.37 -6.92
N LEU A 143 -9.76 -4.26 -7.38
CA LEU A 143 -10.16 -3.58 -8.61
C LEU A 143 -8.96 -3.54 -9.56
N ILE A 144 -9.08 -4.21 -10.69
CA ILE A 144 -8.09 -4.12 -11.78
C ILE A 144 -8.71 -3.33 -12.91
N VAL A 145 -8.02 -2.26 -13.33
CA VAL A 145 -8.49 -1.34 -14.37
C VAL A 145 -7.73 -1.60 -15.68
N PRO A 146 -8.38 -2.21 -16.69
CA PRO A 146 -7.71 -2.49 -17.96
C PRO A 146 -7.23 -1.21 -18.66
N GLY A 147 -5.99 -1.23 -19.17
CA GLY A 147 -5.39 -0.14 -19.93
C GLY A 147 -4.94 1.06 -19.08
N ALA A 148 -5.10 1.03 -17.76
CA ALA A 148 -4.61 2.10 -16.90
C ALA A 148 -3.10 1.96 -16.65
N GLU A 149 -2.38 3.05 -16.84
CA GLU A 149 -0.97 3.19 -16.47
C GLU A 149 -0.80 3.51 -14.98
N HIS A 150 0.44 3.75 -14.55
CA HIS A 150 0.80 4.01 -13.16
C HIS A 150 0.01 5.18 -12.54
N GLY A 151 -0.79 4.91 -11.49
CA GLY A 151 -1.61 5.89 -10.79
C GLY A 151 -2.77 6.47 -11.61
N MET A 152 -3.12 5.85 -12.75
CA MET A 152 -4.14 6.37 -13.67
C MET A 152 -5.48 5.64 -13.56
N SER A 153 -5.62 4.67 -12.66
CA SER A 153 -6.84 3.85 -12.52
C SER A 153 -8.12 4.68 -12.42
N TYR A 154 -8.12 5.73 -11.59
CA TYR A 154 -9.27 6.63 -11.44
C TYR A 154 -9.62 7.39 -12.73
N PHE A 155 -8.62 7.82 -13.48
CA PHE A 155 -8.84 8.61 -14.70
C PHE A 155 -9.32 7.76 -15.87
N VAL A 156 -8.91 6.49 -15.93
CA VAL A 156 -9.29 5.56 -17.01
C VAL A 156 -10.70 5.00 -16.79
N ASP A 157 -11.05 4.63 -15.57
CA ASP A 157 -12.38 4.13 -15.23
C ASP A 157 -12.91 4.78 -13.95
N LYS A 158 -13.27 6.05 -14.04
CA LYS A 158 -13.80 6.81 -12.91
C LYS A 158 -15.04 6.15 -12.30
N ALA A 159 -15.98 5.72 -13.14
CA ALA A 159 -17.26 5.16 -12.68
C ALA A 159 -17.06 3.83 -11.96
N GLY A 160 -16.23 2.93 -12.50
CA GLY A 160 -15.88 1.66 -11.87
C GLY A 160 -15.09 1.85 -10.57
N TYR A 161 -14.19 2.81 -10.56
CA TYR A 161 -13.39 3.14 -9.37
C TYR A 161 -14.30 3.64 -8.22
N GLU A 162 -15.17 4.62 -8.49
CA GLU A 162 -16.12 5.15 -7.50
C GLU A 162 -17.10 4.07 -7.03
N ALA A 163 -17.63 3.25 -7.95
CA ALA A 163 -18.52 2.15 -7.59
C ALA A 163 -17.82 1.11 -6.69
N ALA A 164 -16.56 0.79 -6.97
CA ALA A 164 -15.77 -0.15 -6.15
C ALA A 164 -15.54 0.40 -4.74
N LEU A 165 -15.26 1.70 -4.59
CA LEU A 165 -15.13 2.36 -3.29
C LEU A 165 -16.46 2.39 -2.52
N MET A 166 -17.55 2.75 -3.17
CA MET A 166 -18.88 2.76 -2.54
C MET A 166 -19.25 1.37 -2.03
N GLN A 167 -18.96 0.34 -2.82
CA GLN A 167 -19.22 -1.04 -2.42
C GLN A 167 -18.28 -1.48 -1.26
N PHE A 168 -17.02 -1.05 -1.28
CA PHE A 168 -16.08 -1.32 -0.18
C PHE A 168 -16.56 -0.71 1.14
N TRP A 169 -17.01 0.55 1.10
CA TRP A 169 -17.58 1.19 2.29
C TRP A 169 -18.88 0.52 2.74
N ALA A 170 -19.79 0.21 1.83
CA ALA A 170 -21.03 -0.49 2.19
C ALA A 170 -20.80 -1.83 2.87
N ASP A 171 -19.73 -2.54 2.50
CA ASP A 171 -19.43 -3.85 3.09
C ASP A 171 -18.74 -3.77 4.45
N TYR A 172 -17.87 -2.77 4.63
CA TYR A 172 -16.92 -2.75 5.75
C TYR A 172 -17.05 -1.54 6.66
N ASP A 173 -17.72 -0.46 6.24
CA ASP A 173 -17.97 0.69 7.10
C ASP A 173 -19.13 0.38 8.05
N LYS A 174 -18.82 -0.31 9.13
CA LYS A 174 -19.80 -0.51 10.22
C LYS A 174 -19.89 0.78 11.00
N ILE A 175 -20.78 1.67 10.56
CA ILE A 175 -21.24 2.77 11.41
C ILE A 175 -21.84 2.09 12.65
N THR A 176 -21.11 2.11 13.75
CA THR A 176 -21.64 1.74 15.05
C THR A 176 -22.67 2.82 15.41
N THR A 177 -23.95 2.57 15.08
CA THR A 177 -25.11 3.33 15.58
C THR A 177 -25.21 3.22 17.08
#